data_8ca1ac9e5c138cf94f9ed64403005424
#
_entry.id   8ca1ac9e5c138cf94f9ed64403005424
#
_cell.length_a   1.000
_cell.length_b   1.000
_cell.length_c   1.000
_cell.angle_alpha   90.00
_cell.angle_beta   90.00
_cell.angle_gamma   90.00
#
_symmetry.space_group_name_H-M   'P 1'
#
loop_
_entity.id
_entity.type
_entity.pdbx_description
1 polymer ?
#
loop_
_entity_poly.entity_id
_entity_poly.type
_entity_poly.pdbx_seq_one_letter_code
_entity_poly.pdbx_strand_id
1 'polypeptide(L)' 'MAEIREVMDIREASQYLGVSRETLYKYVYEDRIPAFKLGNRWKFKKTVLDRWMEKQSTRYEERSERRGRAAVR' A
#
# COMPACT_ATOMS: atom_id res chain seq x y z
N MET A 1 -12.20 19.51 5.76
CA MET A 1 -11.33 18.85 5.05
C MET A 1 -10.70 17.74 5.78
N ALA A 2 -10.57 16.73 5.14
CA ALA A 2 -10.06 15.58 5.80
C ALA A 2 -8.56 15.71 5.98
N GLU A 3 -8.12 15.42 7.15
CA GLU A 3 -6.72 15.39 7.40
C GLU A 3 -6.24 13.99 7.31
N ILE A 4 -5.08 13.81 6.71
CA ILE A 4 -4.49 12.49 6.64
C ILE A 4 -3.79 12.25 7.95
N ARG A 5 -4.25 11.27 8.68
CA ARG A 5 -3.68 10.95 9.96
C ARG A 5 -2.50 10.03 9.80
N GLU A 6 -1.58 10.14 10.72
CA GLU A 6 -0.45 9.24 10.71
C GLU A 6 -0.89 7.80 10.91
N VAL A 7 -1.89 7.58 11.78
CA VAL A 7 -2.42 6.24 11.99
C VAL A 7 -3.82 6.19 11.39
N MET A 8 -4.03 5.27 10.47
CA MET A 8 -5.29 5.16 9.74
C MET A 8 -5.93 3.81 10.00
N ASP A 9 -7.26 3.78 9.95
CA ASP A 9 -7.97 2.51 10.01
C ASP A 9 -8.11 1.96 8.59
N ILE A 10 -8.81 0.83 8.46
CA ILE A 10 -8.91 0.16 7.17
C ILE A 10 -9.62 1.05 6.15
N ARG A 11 -10.61 1.78 6.59
CA ARG A 11 -11.36 2.64 5.71
C ARG A 11 -10.51 3.79 5.20
N GLU A 12 -9.82 4.44 6.13
CA GLU A 12 -8.97 5.56 5.77
C GLU A 12 -7.82 5.11 4.88
N ALA A 13 -7.23 3.98 5.20
CA ALA A 13 -6.12 3.46 4.40
C ALA A 13 -6.58 3.08 3.01
N SER A 14 -7.75 2.48 2.89
CA SER A 14 -8.24 2.11 1.57
C SER A 14 -8.46 3.35 0.71
N GLN A 15 -8.97 4.41 1.30
CA GLN A 15 -9.15 5.65 0.57
C GLN A 15 -7.82 6.28 0.21
N TYR A 16 -6.90 6.24 1.12
CA TYR A 16 -5.57 6.80 0.90
C TYR A 16 -4.85 6.08 -0.23
N LEU A 17 -4.98 4.78 -0.29
CA LEU A 17 -4.32 3.97 -1.31
C LEU A 17 -5.13 3.84 -2.59
N GLY A 18 -6.40 4.19 -2.54
CA GLY A 18 -7.24 4.10 -3.72
C GLY A 18 -7.67 2.70 -4.07
N VAL A 19 -7.83 1.85 -3.08
CA VAL A 19 -8.28 0.47 -3.31
C VAL A 19 -9.51 0.21 -2.47
N SER A 20 -10.22 -0.86 -2.77
CA SER A 20 -11.37 -1.23 -1.97
C SER A 20 -10.92 -1.81 -0.64
N ARG A 21 -11.82 -1.78 0.33
CA ARG A 21 -11.52 -2.36 1.62
C ARG A 21 -11.27 -3.86 1.50
N GLU A 22 -12.01 -4.51 0.63
CA GLU A 22 -11.82 -5.93 0.41
C GLU A 22 -10.43 -6.23 -0.08
N THR A 23 -9.97 -5.46 -1.03
CA THR A 23 -8.63 -5.64 -1.57
C THR A 23 -7.59 -5.40 -0.48
N LEU A 24 -7.81 -4.39 0.34
CA LEU A 24 -6.87 -4.08 1.39
C LEU A 24 -6.83 -5.20 2.43
N TYR A 25 -7.99 -5.73 2.81
CA TYR A 25 -8.02 -6.86 3.73
C TYR A 25 -7.27 -8.05 3.16
N LYS A 26 -7.44 -8.28 1.89
CA LYS A 26 -6.74 -9.38 1.24
C LYS A 26 -5.24 -9.22 1.37
N TYR A 27 -4.74 -8.02 1.12
CA TYR A 27 -3.32 -7.75 1.24
C TYR A 27 -2.83 -7.95 2.67
N VAL A 28 -3.65 -7.52 3.62
CA VAL A 28 -3.28 -7.68 5.03
C VAL A 28 -3.18 -9.15 5.40
N TYR A 29 -4.16 -9.94 5.00
CA TYR A 29 -4.17 -11.35 5.33
C TYR A 29 -3.06 -12.11 4.61
N GLU A 30 -2.66 -11.63 3.45
CA GLU A 30 -1.57 -12.24 2.71
C GLU A 30 -0.21 -11.71 3.14
N ASP A 31 -0.20 -10.84 4.11
CA ASP A 31 1.04 -10.28 4.64
C ASP A 31 1.81 -9.52 3.57
N ARG A 32 1.10 -8.84 2.71
CA ARG A 32 1.70 -8.13 1.60
C ARG A 32 1.76 -6.64 1.82
N ILE A 33 1.25 -6.14 2.92
CA ILE A 33 1.21 -4.73 3.21
C ILE A 33 1.48 -4.53 4.68
N PRO A 34 2.26 -3.52 5.06
CA PRO A 34 2.55 -3.31 6.47
C PRO A 34 1.31 -2.82 7.21
N ALA A 35 0.91 -3.55 8.22
CA ALA A 35 -0.24 -3.22 9.03
C ALA A 35 0.00 -3.78 10.42
N PHE A 36 -0.68 -3.22 11.39
CA PHE A 36 -0.58 -3.75 12.75
C PHE A 36 -1.97 -3.77 13.35
N LYS A 37 -2.15 -4.66 14.31
CA LYS A 37 -3.43 -4.82 14.95
C LYS A 37 -3.45 -4.14 16.28
N LEU A 38 -4.41 -3.27 16.47
CA LEU A 38 -4.57 -2.57 17.72
C LEU A 38 -5.92 -2.93 18.26
N GLY A 39 -5.93 -3.75 19.30
CA GLY A 39 -7.19 -4.31 19.75
C GLY A 39 -7.72 -5.25 18.71
N ASN A 40 -8.92 -4.99 18.26
CA ASN A 40 -9.55 -5.83 17.24
C ASN A 40 -9.48 -5.25 15.85
N ARG A 41 -8.76 -4.15 15.68
CA ARG A 41 -8.81 -3.46 14.41
C ARG A 41 -7.45 -3.34 13.79
N TRP A 42 -7.40 -3.46 12.48
CA TRP A 42 -6.18 -3.25 11.74
C TRP A 42 -5.94 -1.76 11.60
N LYS A 43 -4.68 -1.39 11.80
CA LYS A 43 -4.26 0.00 11.66
C LYS A 43 -3.07 0.07 10.73
N PHE A 44 -2.92 1.22 10.11
CA PHE A 44 -1.84 1.44 9.15
C PHE A 44 -1.15 2.74 9.49
N LYS A 45 0.15 2.76 9.38
CA LYS A 45 0.89 3.97 9.63
C LYS A 45 1.24 4.63 8.31
N LYS A 46 0.86 5.89 8.17
CA LYS A 46 1.01 6.59 6.91
C LYS A 46 2.46 6.58 6.43
N THR A 47 3.39 6.91 7.30
CA THR A 47 4.79 6.96 6.93
C THR A 47 5.28 5.61 6.40
N VAL A 48 4.83 4.56 7.07
CA VAL A 48 5.23 3.21 6.67
C VAL A 48 4.59 2.83 5.35
N LEU A 49 3.33 3.21 5.15
CA LEU A 49 2.68 2.95 3.88
C LEU A 49 3.36 3.70 2.74
N ASP A 50 3.76 4.92 3.00
CA ASP A 50 4.43 5.71 1.97
C ASP A 50 5.72 5.02 1.53
N ARG A 51 6.49 4.52 2.48
CA ARG A 51 7.70 3.80 2.16
C ARG A 51 7.41 2.52 1.40
N TRP A 52 6.38 1.83 1.84
CA TRP A 52 5.99 0.59 1.18
C TRP A 52 5.60 0.86 -0.27
N MET A 53 4.86 1.94 -0.49
CA MET A 53 4.46 2.29 -1.84
C MET A 53 5.66 2.64 -2.69
N GLU A 54 6.62 3.32 -2.12
CA GLU A 54 7.83 3.65 -2.86
C GLU A 54 8.58 2.40 -3.28
N LYS A 55 8.66 1.44 -2.40
CA LYS A 55 9.34 0.19 -2.73
C LYS A 55 8.60 -0.56 -3.82
N GLN A 56 7.30 -0.59 -3.75
CA GLN A 56 6.52 -1.27 -4.78
C GLN A 56 6.70 -0.58 -6.12
N SER A 57 6.68 0.73 -6.10
CA SER A 57 6.84 1.51 -7.32
C SER A 57 8.21 1.28 -7.95
N THR A 58 9.23 1.29 -7.13
CA THR A 58 10.58 1.09 -7.63
C THR A 58 10.74 -0.29 -8.24
N ARG A 59 10.21 -1.31 -7.58
CA ARG A 59 10.25 -2.64 -8.12
C ARG A 59 9.57 -2.74 -9.45
N TYR A 60 8.42 -2.10 -9.55
CA TYR A 60 7.67 -2.13 -10.79
C TYR A 60 8.45 -1.45 -11.90
N GLU A 61 9.08 -0.35 -11.59
CA GLU A 61 9.85 0.38 -12.57
C GLU A 61 11.04 -0.44 -13.06
N GLU A 62 11.71 -1.10 -12.15
CA GLU A 62 12.84 -1.93 -12.52
C GLU A 62 12.42 -3.04 -13.46
N ARG A 63 11.31 -3.69 -13.13
CA ARG A 63 10.81 -4.75 -13.98
C ARG A 63 10.43 -4.22 -15.34
N SER A 64 9.74 -3.10 -15.34
CA SER A 64 9.30 -2.50 -16.58
C SER A 64 10.47 -2.12 -17.46
N GLU A 65 11.49 -1.59 -16.87
CA GLU A 65 12.65 -1.21 -17.61
C GLU A 65 13.31 -2.39 -18.29
N ARG A 66 13.44 -3.48 -17.57
CA ARG A 66 14.04 -4.66 -18.16
C ARG A 66 13.24 -5.15 -19.31
N ARG A 67 11.93 -5.25 -19.14
CA ARG A 67 11.08 -5.69 -20.22
C ARG A 67 11.08 -4.69 -21.34
N GLY A 68 11.03 -3.44 -20.97
CA GLY A 68 10.94 -2.39 -21.93
C GLY A 68 12.10 -2.34 -22.85
N ARG A 69 13.28 -2.60 -22.32
CA ARG A 69 14.43 -2.61 -23.15
C ARG A 69 14.35 -3.68 -24.18
N ALA A 70 13.88 -4.80 -23.75
CA ALA A 70 13.74 -5.90 -24.69
C ALA A 70 12.65 -5.59 -25.70
N ALA A 71 11.64 -5.01 -25.23
CA ALA A 71 10.53 -4.76 -26.08
C ALA A 71 10.67 -3.49 -26.83
N VAL A 72 11.29 -2.55 -26.43
CA VAL A 72 11.34 -1.40 -26.83
C VAL A 72 10.99 -0.74 -27.33
N ARG A 73 10.75 -0.49 -27.10
CA ARG A 73 10.25 0.28 -27.49
C ARG A 73 10.57 1.03 -27.82
#